data_c22901a0d4a388ff607e417d021ee9f9
#
_entry.id   c22901a0d4a388ff607e417d021ee9f9
#
_cell.length_a   1.000
_cell.length_b   1.000
_cell.length_c   1.000
_cell.angle_alpha   90.00
_cell.angle_beta   90.00
_cell.angle_gamma   90.00
#
_symmetry.space_group_name_H-M   'P 1'
#
loop_
_entity.id
_entity.type
_entity.pdbx_description
1 polymer ?
#
loop_
_entity_poly.entity_id
_entity_poly.type
_entity_poly.pdbx_seq_one_letter_code
_entity_poly.pdbx_strand_id
1 'polypeptide(L)'
;MSGGGQERFSPAVYSSRLRVEAMPVEEAAFPAGKGHEAGESFTRFADEIRAYLAAPRGMNEEERRQYGERLNRAVLGFAKEREHVLALINDWLMRHRIHELPEYSHPYETLAEALFAEVIGLNVLELVLAERSGLEEIQVVGTRIYEVRGGNPVLSRYSFSSVRDVERIQQNLVLYNNDRINPRKRWAEVMLQDGSRVTMTGFGFTAAPTLTIRFYTVQVFRLDALCRPGYETMNASVRSLLLQALQARFNLVIIGPTNSGKTHLMKSLIAELPDEERIVTLENRFEMMIHRDFPGKNAVEYEFDEDDAAHRSAQAFKLALRQSPQRIVHAEIRDQDANIYVRACTRGHEGSMTTVHANTLEDVPEAVSDMCMLDGRSMNPERLVKRIAEYVTQLGIEIRIVNGKRRICRIGEIGWKDGNVTVTDWVRYDEASGDWRHHELPSARAFERFRRYGIEPDWQPDRQPDERAGNASVGTAASSRPSEAAGA
;
A
#
# COMPACT_ATOMS: atom_id res chain seq x y z
N MET A 1 35.55 -52.23 -16.58
CA MET A 1 35.53 -51.28 -17.69
C MET A 1 34.10 -51.10 -18.13
N SER A 2 33.48 -50.02 -17.79
CA SER A 2 32.23 -49.55 -18.40
C SER A 2 32.14 -48.06 -18.13
N GLY A 3 32.42 -47.28 -19.17
CA GLY A 3 32.40 -45.84 -19.15
C GLY A 3 31.01 -45.33 -19.10
N GLY A 4 30.66 -44.61 -18.02
CA GLY A 4 29.46 -43.79 -17.96
C GLY A 4 29.68 -42.50 -18.73
N GLY A 5 29.07 -42.40 -19.91
CA GLY A 5 29.03 -41.17 -20.67
C GLY A 5 28.14 -40.14 -20.00
N GLN A 6 28.76 -39.07 -19.52
CA GLN A 6 28.01 -37.86 -19.12
C GLN A 6 27.36 -37.28 -20.37
N GLU A 7 26.04 -37.41 -20.48
CA GLU A 7 25.27 -36.65 -21.49
C GLU A 7 25.46 -35.14 -21.23
N ARG A 8 26.08 -34.48 -22.20
CA ARG A 8 26.23 -33.02 -22.15
C ARG A 8 24.85 -32.37 -22.28
N PHE A 9 24.51 -31.50 -21.33
CA PHE A 9 23.29 -30.68 -21.37
C PHE A 9 23.18 -29.94 -22.72
N SER A 10 22.09 -30.18 -23.45
CA SER A 10 21.77 -29.48 -24.69
C SER A 10 20.49 -28.66 -24.50
N PRO A 11 20.55 -27.33 -24.63
CA PRO A 11 19.37 -26.46 -24.51
C PRO A 11 18.26 -26.79 -25.51
N ALA A 12 18.61 -27.27 -26.70
CA ALA A 12 17.68 -27.66 -27.72
C ALA A 12 16.88 -28.93 -27.36
N VAL A 13 17.53 -29.92 -26.75
CA VAL A 13 16.89 -31.15 -26.25
C VAL A 13 16.00 -30.84 -25.03
N TYR A 14 16.44 -29.93 -24.16
CA TYR A 14 15.65 -29.50 -22.98
C TYR A 14 14.37 -28.74 -23.42
N SER A 15 14.48 -27.82 -24.38
CA SER A 15 13.33 -27.08 -24.87
C SER A 15 12.33 -27.95 -25.64
N SER A 16 12.80 -29.04 -26.34
CA SER A 16 11.91 -29.99 -26.99
C SER A 16 11.17 -30.88 -25.98
N ARG A 17 11.81 -31.28 -24.87
CA ARG A 17 11.14 -32.02 -23.77
C ARG A 17 10.08 -31.16 -23.10
N LEU A 18 10.35 -29.89 -22.82
CA LEU A 18 9.34 -28.96 -22.24
C LEU A 18 8.12 -28.76 -23.14
N ARG A 19 8.28 -28.90 -24.47
CA ARG A 19 7.14 -28.83 -25.41
C ARG A 19 6.29 -30.12 -25.43
N VAL A 20 6.82 -31.25 -25.04
CA VAL A 20 6.11 -32.54 -25.00
C VAL A 20 5.39 -32.74 -23.63
N GLU A 21 5.90 -32.14 -22.55
CA GLU A 21 5.28 -32.25 -21.22
C GLU A 21 4.26 -31.13 -20.91
N ALA A 22 4.06 -30.17 -21.80
CA ALA A 22 2.91 -29.26 -21.72
C ALA A 22 1.66 -30.08 -22.11
N MET A 23 1.09 -30.79 -21.13
CA MET A 23 -0.26 -31.29 -21.24
C MET A 23 -1.19 -30.12 -21.64
N PRO A 24 -2.11 -30.31 -22.59
CA PRO A 24 -3.13 -29.30 -22.81
C PRO A 24 -3.84 -29.09 -21.49
N VAL A 25 -3.68 -27.90 -20.91
CA VAL A 25 -4.61 -27.41 -19.91
C VAL A 25 -5.93 -27.41 -20.65
N GLU A 26 -6.83 -28.38 -20.34
CA GLU A 26 -8.22 -28.27 -20.73
C GLU A 26 -8.63 -26.85 -20.34
N GLU A 27 -8.87 -26.02 -21.33
CA GLU A 27 -9.58 -24.79 -21.17
C GLU A 27 -10.91 -25.15 -20.51
N ALA A 28 -10.96 -25.07 -19.19
CA ALA A 28 -12.22 -24.98 -18.50
C ALA A 28 -12.92 -23.78 -19.14
N ALA A 29 -13.85 -24.08 -20.04
CA ALA A 29 -14.67 -23.09 -20.70
C ALA A 29 -15.54 -22.40 -19.64
N PHE A 30 -14.94 -21.45 -18.90
CA PHE A 30 -15.70 -20.41 -18.25
C PHE A 30 -16.32 -19.58 -19.39
N PRO A 31 -17.61 -19.22 -19.30
CA PRO A 31 -18.23 -18.39 -20.31
C PRO A 31 -17.39 -17.12 -20.44
N ALA A 32 -16.68 -17.03 -21.52
CA ALA A 32 -15.96 -15.83 -21.90
C ALA A 32 -16.97 -14.70 -21.87
N GLY A 33 -16.78 -13.75 -20.93
CA GLY A 33 -17.41 -12.46 -21.04
C GLY A 33 -17.06 -11.98 -22.45
N LYS A 34 -18.06 -11.68 -23.26
CA LYS A 34 -17.91 -11.38 -24.70
C LYS A 34 -16.80 -10.35 -24.86
N GLY A 35 -15.60 -10.81 -25.20
CA GLY A 35 -14.57 -9.96 -25.78
C GLY A 35 -15.21 -9.41 -27.06
N HIS A 36 -15.41 -8.11 -27.12
CA HIS A 36 -15.85 -7.48 -28.35
C HIS A 36 -14.74 -7.67 -29.38
N GLU A 37 -14.95 -8.58 -30.33
CA GLU A 37 -14.13 -8.58 -31.54
C GLU A 37 -14.34 -7.21 -32.19
N ALA A 38 -13.31 -6.39 -32.15
CA ALA A 38 -13.30 -5.12 -32.85
C ALA A 38 -13.44 -5.43 -34.33
N GLY A 39 -14.49 -4.96 -34.96
CA GLY A 39 -14.69 -5.15 -36.42
C GLY A 39 -13.51 -4.58 -37.17
N GLU A 40 -13.22 -5.15 -38.38
CA GLU A 40 -12.08 -4.73 -39.24
C GLU A 40 -12.04 -3.20 -39.43
N SER A 41 -13.21 -2.56 -39.52
CA SER A 41 -13.33 -1.12 -39.67
C SER A 41 -12.84 -0.35 -38.42
N PHE A 42 -13.15 -0.80 -37.21
CA PHE A 42 -12.70 -0.14 -35.96
C PHE A 42 -11.19 -0.25 -35.82
N THR A 43 -10.63 -1.42 -36.06
CA THR A 43 -9.17 -1.64 -35.99
C THR A 43 -8.43 -0.75 -36.97
N ARG A 44 -8.93 -0.63 -38.21
CA ARG A 44 -8.36 0.27 -39.22
C ARG A 44 -8.38 1.73 -38.79
N PHE A 45 -9.52 2.22 -38.26
CA PHE A 45 -9.61 3.59 -37.78
C PHE A 45 -8.74 3.84 -36.54
N ALA A 46 -8.64 2.88 -35.65
CA ALA A 46 -7.72 2.97 -34.52
C ALA A 46 -6.26 3.11 -34.99
N ASP A 47 -5.84 2.36 -36.04
CA ASP A 47 -4.50 2.47 -36.61
C ASP A 47 -4.28 3.81 -37.32
N GLU A 48 -5.26 4.31 -38.08
CA GLU A 48 -5.21 5.62 -38.73
C GLU A 48 -5.12 6.76 -37.70
N ILE A 49 -5.91 6.72 -36.62
CA ILE A 49 -5.86 7.69 -35.54
C ILE A 49 -4.55 7.58 -34.76
N ARG A 50 -4.04 6.37 -34.56
CA ARG A 50 -2.71 6.16 -33.95
C ARG A 50 -1.62 6.87 -34.74
N ALA A 51 -1.61 6.68 -36.06
CA ALA A 51 -0.70 7.37 -36.96
C ALA A 51 -0.89 8.90 -36.93
N TYR A 52 -2.15 9.38 -36.91
CA TYR A 52 -2.47 10.79 -36.82
C TYR A 52 -2.00 11.43 -35.51
N LEU A 53 -2.15 10.77 -34.36
CA LEU A 53 -1.68 11.26 -33.06
C LEU A 53 -0.17 11.12 -32.90
N ALA A 54 0.47 10.11 -33.49
CA ALA A 54 1.91 9.92 -33.45
C ALA A 54 2.66 10.92 -34.35
N ALA A 55 1.99 11.57 -35.30
CA ALA A 55 2.61 12.55 -36.17
C ALA A 55 3.13 13.74 -35.34
N PRO A 56 4.44 14.11 -35.44
CA PRO A 56 5.01 15.19 -34.67
C PRO A 56 4.29 16.51 -34.93
N ARG A 57 3.77 17.15 -33.91
CA ARG A 57 3.12 18.46 -33.99
C ARG A 57 3.98 19.51 -33.34
N GLY A 58 4.22 20.59 -34.07
CA GLY A 58 5.04 21.69 -33.65
C GLY A 58 6.11 22.07 -34.67
N MET A 59 6.44 23.36 -34.75
CA MET A 59 7.42 23.89 -35.68
C MET A 59 8.86 23.67 -35.20
N ASN A 60 9.05 23.49 -33.89
CA ASN A 60 10.37 23.29 -33.29
C ASN A 60 10.37 22.03 -32.38
N GLU A 61 11.55 21.67 -31.90
CA GLU A 61 11.75 20.47 -31.08
C GLU A 61 11.04 20.57 -29.72
N GLU A 62 11.01 21.75 -29.13
CA GLU A 62 10.34 22.02 -27.85
C GLU A 62 8.82 21.84 -27.95
N GLU A 63 8.18 22.35 -29.01
CA GLU A 63 6.75 22.15 -29.24
C GLU A 63 6.40 20.69 -29.47
N ARG A 64 7.26 19.95 -30.16
CA ARG A 64 7.09 18.50 -30.37
C ARG A 64 7.19 17.74 -29.04
N ARG A 65 8.15 18.11 -28.19
CA ARG A 65 8.30 17.55 -26.85
C ARG A 65 7.06 17.81 -26.01
N GLN A 66 6.58 19.06 -25.97
CA GLN A 66 5.36 19.43 -25.23
C GLN A 66 4.11 18.71 -25.73
N TYR A 67 4.00 18.48 -27.03
CA TYR A 67 2.89 17.68 -27.57
C TYR A 67 2.97 16.23 -27.09
N GLY A 68 4.14 15.62 -27.11
CA GLY A 68 4.35 14.28 -26.57
C GLY A 68 4.02 14.18 -25.07
N GLU A 69 4.45 15.16 -24.28
CA GLU A 69 4.11 15.22 -22.84
C GLU A 69 2.59 15.33 -22.61
N ARG A 70 1.86 16.08 -23.44
CA ARG A 70 0.39 16.17 -23.36
C ARG A 70 -0.28 14.81 -23.64
N LEU A 71 0.20 14.06 -24.63
CA LEU A 71 -0.33 12.73 -24.90
C LEU A 71 -0.12 11.79 -23.70
N ASN A 72 1.07 11.78 -23.12
CA ASN A 72 1.34 10.99 -21.92
C ASN A 72 0.47 11.40 -20.73
N ARG A 73 0.34 12.70 -20.46
CA ARG A 73 -0.52 13.21 -19.39
C ARG A 73 -1.97 12.81 -19.59
N ALA A 74 -2.47 12.74 -20.83
CA ALA A 74 -3.81 12.24 -21.11
C ALA A 74 -3.98 10.77 -20.70
N VAL A 75 -2.98 9.92 -20.96
CA VAL A 75 -2.95 8.51 -20.53
C VAL A 75 -2.90 8.40 -19.00
N LEU A 76 -2.12 9.24 -18.33
CA LEU A 76 -1.99 9.27 -16.87
C LEU A 76 -3.22 9.82 -16.14
N GLY A 77 -4.26 10.26 -16.87
CA GLY A 77 -5.56 10.66 -16.30
C GLY A 77 -5.73 12.15 -16.06
N PHE A 78 -4.86 13.02 -16.63
CA PHE A 78 -5.05 14.48 -16.55
C PHE A 78 -6.24 14.90 -17.42
N ALA A 79 -7.32 15.38 -16.79
CA ALA A 79 -8.59 15.65 -17.44
C ALA A 79 -8.49 16.63 -18.63
N LYS A 80 -7.75 17.73 -18.47
CA LYS A 80 -7.57 18.75 -19.51
C LYS A 80 -6.88 18.22 -20.75
N GLU A 81 -5.85 17.41 -20.56
CA GLU A 81 -5.10 16.78 -21.63
C GLU A 81 -5.91 15.68 -22.31
N ARG A 82 -6.71 14.92 -21.54
CA ARG A 82 -7.65 13.91 -22.07
C ARG A 82 -8.70 14.56 -22.95
N GLU A 83 -9.34 15.65 -22.49
CA GLU A 83 -10.32 16.42 -23.29
C GLU A 83 -9.70 16.93 -24.59
N HIS A 84 -8.46 17.44 -24.53
CA HIS A 84 -7.76 17.90 -25.73
C HIS A 84 -7.56 16.78 -26.75
N VAL A 85 -7.14 15.60 -26.30
CA VAL A 85 -6.93 14.45 -27.21
C VAL A 85 -8.27 13.94 -27.77
N LEU A 86 -9.32 13.88 -26.95
CA LEU A 86 -10.67 13.54 -27.41
C LEU A 86 -11.17 14.54 -28.47
N ALA A 87 -10.89 15.83 -28.31
CA ALA A 87 -11.21 16.85 -29.32
C ALA A 87 -10.45 16.62 -30.62
N LEU A 88 -9.19 16.20 -30.58
CA LEU A 88 -8.42 15.85 -31.79
C LEU A 88 -8.99 14.61 -32.50
N ILE A 89 -9.42 13.60 -31.75
CA ILE A 89 -10.06 12.40 -32.31
C ILE A 89 -11.42 12.78 -32.95
N ASN A 90 -12.23 13.58 -32.27
CA ASN A 90 -13.51 14.04 -32.81
C ASN A 90 -13.33 14.90 -34.08
N ASP A 91 -12.35 15.80 -34.12
CA ASP A 91 -12.01 16.58 -35.33
C ASP A 91 -11.62 15.65 -36.49
N TRP A 92 -10.81 14.62 -36.21
CA TRP A 92 -10.44 13.62 -37.20
C TRP A 92 -11.68 12.86 -37.74
N LEU A 93 -12.56 12.38 -36.83
CA LEU A 93 -13.81 11.69 -37.19
C LEU A 93 -14.72 12.57 -38.08
N MET A 94 -14.88 13.84 -37.71
CA MET A 94 -15.71 14.80 -38.49
C MET A 94 -15.13 15.02 -39.89
N ARG A 95 -13.82 15.19 -40.02
CA ARG A 95 -13.17 15.38 -41.33
C ARG A 95 -13.34 14.17 -42.24
N HIS A 96 -13.38 12.95 -41.67
CA HIS A 96 -13.58 11.70 -42.43
C HIS A 96 -15.05 11.32 -42.55
N ARG A 97 -15.99 12.16 -42.02
CA ARG A 97 -17.44 11.94 -42.03
C ARG A 97 -17.87 10.62 -41.38
N ILE A 98 -17.16 10.21 -40.32
CA ILE A 98 -17.44 9.01 -39.56
C ILE A 98 -18.24 9.43 -38.31
N HIS A 99 -19.53 9.02 -38.24
CA HIS A 99 -20.40 9.34 -37.12
C HIS A 99 -20.66 8.13 -36.23
N GLU A 100 -20.82 6.96 -36.85
CA GLU A 100 -21.10 5.68 -36.22
C GLU A 100 -20.44 4.55 -37.02
N LEU A 101 -20.17 3.44 -36.34
CA LEU A 101 -19.73 2.20 -36.94
C LEU A 101 -20.82 1.15 -36.72
N PRO A 102 -21.68 0.86 -37.73
CA PRO A 102 -22.81 -0.05 -37.56
C PRO A 102 -22.43 -1.48 -37.15
N GLU A 103 -21.21 -1.89 -37.48
CA GLU A 103 -20.66 -3.23 -37.20
C GLU A 103 -19.97 -3.31 -35.83
N TYR A 104 -19.82 -2.18 -35.10
CA TYR A 104 -19.09 -2.13 -33.85
C TYR A 104 -19.97 -1.61 -32.73
N SER A 105 -20.43 -2.52 -31.87
CA SER A 105 -21.08 -2.18 -30.62
C SER A 105 -20.02 -2.04 -29.54
N HIS A 106 -19.84 -0.85 -28.99
CA HIS A 106 -18.88 -0.57 -27.92
C HIS A 106 -19.58 -0.15 -26.62
N PRO A 107 -19.00 -0.49 -25.47
CA PRO A 107 -19.55 -0.15 -24.15
C PRO A 107 -19.21 1.29 -23.70
N TYR A 108 -18.55 2.08 -24.55
CA TYR A 108 -18.17 3.48 -24.26
C TYR A 108 -19.31 4.41 -24.68
N GLU A 109 -19.38 5.60 -24.10
CA GLU A 109 -20.44 6.58 -24.38
C GLU A 109 -20.38 7.09 -25.83
N THR A 110 -19.16 7.26 -26.36
CA THR A 110 -18.93 7.75 -27.72
C THR A 110 -17.88 6.93 -28.47
N LEU A 111 -17.94 6.97 -29.82
CA LEU A 111 -16.92 6.37 -30.66
C LEU A 111 -15.53 6.98 -30.41
N ALA A 112 -15.47 8.29 -30.11
CA ALA A 112 -14.21 8.96 -29.80
C ALA A 112 -13.58 8.42 -28.51
N GLU A 113 -14.38 8.12 -27.50
CA GLU A 113 -13.88 7.49 -26.25
C GLU A 113 -13.42 6.07 -26.48
N ALA A 114 -14.15 5.28 -27.29
CA ALA A 114 -13.71 3.95 -27.67
C ALA A 114 -12.35 3.98 -28.38
N LEU A 115 -12.18 4.90 -29.33
CA LEU A 115 -10.91 5.09 -30.05
C LEU A 115 -9.81 5.66 -29.17
N PHE A 116 -10.13 6.56 -28.25
CA PHE A 116 -9.16 7.03 -27.25
C PHE A 116 -8.65 5.87 -26.40
N ALA A 117 -9.57 5.08 -25.83
CA ALA A 117 -9.23 3.92 -24.99
C ALA A 117 -8.36 2.93 -25.74
N GLU A 118 -8.67 2.64 -27.02
CA GLU A 118 -7.93 1.70 -27.86
C GLU A 118 -6.57 2.22 -28.30
N VAL A 119 -6.44 3.50 -28.62
CA VAL A 119 -5.23 4.04 -29.27
C VAL A 119 -4.16 4.44 -28.24
N ILE A 120 -4.53 5.26 -27.25
CA ILE A 120 -3.60 5.78 -26.25
C ILE A 120 -4.03 5.54 -24.81
N GLY A 121 -5.31 5.30 -24.55
CA GLY A 121 -5.85 5.08 -23.21
C GLY A 121 -5.55 3.69 -22.67
N LEU A 122 -6.31 3.29 -21.67
CA LEU A 122 -6.13 2.04 -20.93
C LEU A 122 -7.01 0.89 -21.46
N ASN A 123 -7.55 1.01 -22.69
CA ASN A 123 -8.41 0.02 -23.31
C ASN A 123 -9.61 -0.34 -22.38
N VAL A 124 -9.96 -1.61 -22.23
CA VAL A 124 -11.06 -2.07 -21.37
C VAL A 124 -10.91 -1.68 -19.90
N LEU A 125 -9.72 -1.33 -19.42
CA LEU A 125 -9.55 -0.82 -18.07
C LEU A 125 -10.25 0.53 -17.85
N GLU A 126 -10.49 1.32 -18.89
CA GLU A 126 -11.30 2.55 -18.80
C GLU A 126 -12.71 2.25 -18.29
N LEU A 127 -13.29 1.10 -18.69
CA LEU A 127 -14.61 0.66 -18.25
C LEU A 127 -14.60 0.19 -16.78
N VAL A 128 -13.56 -0.53 -16.37
CA VAL A 128 -13.35 -0.92 -14.97
C VAL A 128 -13.19 0.34 -14.11
N LEU A 129 -12.44 1.32 -14.59
CA LEU A 129 -12.22 2.59 -13.91
C LEU A 129 -13.47 3.47 -13.82
N ALA A 130 -14.40 3.35 -14.75
CA ALA A 130 -15.72 4.04 -14.69
C ALA A 130 -16.56 3.52 -13.50
N GLU A 131 -16.38 2.25 -13.09
CA GLU A 131 -17.07 1.62 -11.95
C GLU A 131 -16.20 1.60 -10.68
N ARG A 132 -15.53 2.69 -10.39
CA ARG A 132 -14.47 2.79 -9.37
C ARG A 132 -14.94 2.67 -7.92
N SER A 133 -16.24 2.69 -7.64
CA SER A 133 -16.75 2.63 -6.25
C SER A 133 -16.27 1.37 -5.53
N GLY A 134 -15.54 1.54 -4.41
CA GLY A 134 -14.98 0.44 -3.61
C GLY A 134 -13.84 -0.35 -4.26
N LEU A 135 -13.35 0.06 -5.42
CA LEU A 135 -12.22 -0.57 -6.10
C LEU A 135 -10.90 -0.16 -5.44
N GLU A 136 -10.17 -1.11 -4.87
CA GLU A 136 -8.89 -0.89 -4.19
C GLU A 136 -7.69 -1.14 -5.11
N GLU A 137 -7.81 -2.14 -5.98
CA GLU A 137 -6.73 -2.54 -6.89
C GLU A 137 -7.29 -3.22 -8.13
N ILE A 138 -6.63 -3.02 -9.27
CA ILE A 138 -6.82 -3.82 -10.49
C ILE A 138 -5.56 -4.65 -10.69
N GLN A 139 -5.73 -5.96 -10.95
CA GLN A 139 -4.63 -6.87 -11.26
C GLN A 139 -4.86 -7.47 -12.65
N VAL A 140 -3.91 -7.27 -13.55
CA VAL A 140 -3.91 -7.85 -14.90
C VAL A 140 -2.83 -8.91 -15.00
N VAL A 141 -3.19 -10.10 -15.46
CA VAL A 141 -2.28 -11.20 -15.75
C VAL A 141 -2.59 -11.76 -17.15
N GLY A 142 -1.72 -11.53 -18.09
CA GLY A 142 -2.02 -11.78 -19.50
C GLY A 142 -3.23 -10.97 -19.95
N THR A 143 -4.29 -11.63 -20.39
CA THR A 143 -5.54 -10.97 -20.81
C THR A 143 -6.59 -10.84 -19.71
N ARG A 144 -6.40 -11.50 -18.56
CA ARG A 144 -7.37 -11.54 -17.46
C ARG A 144 -7.21 -10.35 -16.54
N ILE A 145 -8.34 -9.83 -16.08
CA ILE A 145 -8.44 -8.70 -15.17
C ILE A 145 -9.11 -9.16 -13.88
N TYR A 146 -8.52 -8.85 -12.73
CA TYR A 146 -9.10 -9.05 -11.42
C TYR A 146 -9.31 -7.68 -10.75
N GLU A 147 -10.48 -7.51 -10.12
CA GLU A 147 -10.85 -6.33 -9.35
C GLU A 147 -10.77 -6.68 -7.87
N VAL A 148 -9.99 -5.92 -7.12
CA VAL A 148 -9.90 -6.08 -5.66
C VAL A 148 -10.83 -5.09 -5.00
N ARG A 149 -11.80 -5.62 -4.25
CA ARG A 149 -12.78 -4.85 -3.47
C ARG A 149 -12.88 -5.43 -2.07
N GLY A 150 -12.70 -4.62 -1.03
CA GLY A 150 -12.67 -5.09 0.36
C GLY A 150 -11.56 -6.13 0.62
N GLY A 151 -10.42 -5.99 -0.06
CA GLY A 151 -9.28 -6.91 0.05
C GLY A 151 -9.42 -8.23 -0.71
N ASN A 152 -10.55 -8.50 -1.37
CA ASN A 152 -10.82 -9.75 -2.10
C ASN A 152 -10.71 -9.54 -3.62
N PRO A 153 -9.84 -10.30 -4.32
CA PRO A 153 -9.78 -10.27 -5.78
C PRO A 153 -10.95 -11.07 -6.41
N VAL A 154 -11.65 -10.46 -7.33
CA VAL A 154 -12.73 -11.07 -8.10
C VAL A 154 -12.42 -10.93 -9.58
N LEU A 155 -12.65 -11.98 -10.38
CA LEU A 155 -12.48 -11.93 -11.82
C LEU A 155 -13.44 -10.88 -12.42
N SER A 156 -12.89 -9.92 -13.15
CA SER A 156 -13.67 -8.88 -13.82
C SER A 156 -14.54 -9.49 -14.94
N ARG A 157 -15.66 -8.86 -15.24
CA ARG A 157 -16.47 -9.15 -16.43
C ARG A 157 -15.79 -8.71 -17.73
N TYR A 158 -14.75 -7.90 -17.64
CA TYR A 158 -13.94 -7.42 -18.73
C TYR A 158 -12.65 -8.21 -18.87
N SER A 159 -12.17 -8.38 -20.09
CA SER A 159 -10.88 -8.99 -20.41
C SER A 159 -10.27 -8.33 -21.63
N PHE A 160 -8.95 -8.37 -21.74
CA PHE A 160 -8.27 -7.93 -22.96
C PHE A 160 -8.48 -8.92 -24.09
N SER A 161 -8.54 -8.43 -25.33
CA SER A 161 -8.63 -9.26 -26.52
C SER A 161 -7.31 -9.98 -26.83
N SER A 162 -6.20 -9.36 -26.50
CA SER A 162 -4.87 -9.93 -26.71
C SER A 162 -3.84 -9.46 -25.68
N VAL A 163 -2.78 -10.24 -25.53
CA VAL A 163 -1.59 -9.87 -24.74
C VAL A 163 -0.94 -8.58 -25.27
N ARG A 164 -1.02 -8.36 -26.60
CA ARG A 164 -0.46 -7.16 -27.25
C ARG A 164 -1.14 -5.87 -26.77
N ASP A 165 -2.42 -5.93 -26.39
CA ASP A 165 -3.13 -4.77 -25.85
C ASP A 165 -2.55 -4.36 -24.50
N VAL A 166 -2.22 -5.33 -23.64
CA VAL A 166 -1.57 -5.08 -22.35
C VAL A 166 -0.17 -4.50 -22.55
N GLU A 167 0.62 -5.07 -23.46
CA GLU A 167 1.96 -4.56 -23.78
C GLU A 167 1.90 -3.12 -24.35
N ARG A 168 0.89 -2.81 -25.17
CA ARG A 168 0.66 -1.45 -25.67
C ARG A 168 0.36 -0.46 -24.55
N ILE A 169 -0.50 -0.83 -23.61
CA ILE A 169 -0.79 0.00 -22.43
C ILE A 169 0.47 0.24 -21.61
N GLN A 170 1.27 -0.80 -21.38
CA GLN A 170 2.55 -0.66 -20.69
C GLN A 170 3.46 0.36 -21.37
N GLN A 171 3.54 0.33 -22.72
CA GLN A 171 4.32 1.31 -23.48
C GLN A 171 3.74 2.73 -23.37
N ASN A 172 2.41 2.86 -23.49
CA ASN A 172 1.76 4.17 -23.39
C ASN A 172 1.98 4.83 -22.01
N LEU A 173 1.94 4.06 -20.94
CA LEU A 173 2.13 4.55 -19.57
C LEU A 173 3.55 5.06 -19.30
N VAL A 174 4.57 4.44 -19.90
CA VAL A 174 5.98 4.89 -19.72
C VAL A 174 6.41 5.92 -20.75
N LEU A 175 5.62 6.13 -21.81
CA LEU A 175 5.94 7.07 -22.86
C LEU A 175 6.10 8.49 -22.29
N TYR A 176 7.23 9.12 -22.53
CA TYR A 176 7.61 10.46 -22.02
C TYR A 176 7.81 10.61 -20.49
N ASN A 177 7.78 9.50 -19.73
CA ASN A 177 7.91 9.53 -18.27
C ASN A 177 9.36 9.32 -17.78
N ASN A 178 10.35 9.56 -18.62
CA ASN A 178 11.75 9.21 -18.41
C ASN A 178 12.00 7.74 -18.01
N ASP A 179 11.00 6.91 -18.17
CA ASP A 179 11.07 5.47 -17.92
C ASP A 179 10.80 4.69 -19.20
N ARG A 180 11.10 3.41 -19.17
CA ARG A 180 10.92 2.49 -20.31
C ARG A 180 10.67 1.08 -19.81
N ILE A 181 9.82 0.36 -20.52
CA ILE A 181 9.67 -1.08 -20.36
C ILE A 181 10.03 -1.73 -21.69
N ASN A 182 11.04 -2.61 -21.70
CA ASN A 182 11.57 -3.24 -22.91
C ASN A 182 12.40 -4.49 -22.52
N PRO A 183 12.96 -5.25 -23.47
CA PRO A 183 13.77 -6.43 -23.15
C PRO A 183 14.99 -6.21 -22.25
N ARG A 184 15.48 -4.97 -22.11
CA ARG A 184 16.59 -4.62 -21.19
C ARG A 184 16.10 -4.22 -19.82
N LYS A 185 15.00 -3.48 -19.74
CA LYS A 185 14.31 -3.12 -18.48
C LYS A 185 12.89 -3.69 -18.54
N ARG A 186 12.67 -4.83 -17.92
CA ARG A 186 11.49 -5.67 -18.09
C ARG A 186 10.37 -5.36 -17.08
N TRP A 187 10.50 -4.29 -16.34
CA TRP A 187 9.51 -3.78 -15.41
C TRP A 187 9.53 -2.25 -15.39
N ALA A 188 8.42 -1.65 -14.97
CA ALA A 188 8.32 -0.21 -14.76
C ALA A 188 7.28 0.10 -13.69
N GLU A 189 7.44 1.23 -13.03
CA GLU A 189 6.44 1.81 -12.13
C GLU A 189 6.13 3.23 -12.56
N VAL A 190 4.84 3.56 -12.61
CA VAL A 190 4.37 4.92 -12.92
C VAL A 190 3.28 5.33 -11.95
N MET A 191 3.15 6.64 -11.74
CA MET A 191 2.09 7.23 -10.95
C MET A 191 1.04 7.86 -11.86
N LEU A 192 -0.23 7.55 -11.63
CA LEU A 192 -1.34 8.25 -12.27
C LEU A 192 -1.56 9.62 -11.60
N GLN A 193 -2.32 10.49 -12.27
CA GLN A 193 -2.60 11.85 -11.79
C GLN A 193 -3.26 11.86 -10.40
N ASP A 194 -4.07 10.88 -10.10
CA ASP A 194 -4.77 10.75 -8.81
C ASP A 194 -3.88 10.17 -7.68
N GLY A 195 -2.61 9.88 -7.97
CA GLY A 195 -1.67 9.26 -7.06
C GLY A 195 -1.71 7.73 -7.06
N SER A 196 -2.55 7.10 -7.90
CA SER A 196 -2.57 5.65 -8.03
C SER A 196 -1.26 5.14 -8.63
N ARG A 197 -0.72 4.06 -8.06
CA ARG A 197 0.53 3.44 -8.51
C ARG A 197 0.25 2.32 -9.48
N VAL A 198 0.94 2.34 -10.62
CA VAL A 198 0.90 1.27 -11.61
C VAL A 198 2.25 0.57 -11.66
N THR A 199 2.26 -0.72 -11.34
CA THR A 199 3.44 -1.59 -11.46
C THR A 199 3.25 -2.52 -12.64
N MET A 200 4.25 -2.64 -13.50
CA MET A 200 4.18 -3.40 -14.74
C MET A 200 5.37 -4.33 -14.90
N THR A 201 5.13 -5.54 -15.41
CA THR A 201 6.19 -6.48 -15.77
C THR A 201 5.88 -7.14 -17.12
N GLY A 202 6.93 -7.52 -17.86
CA GLY A 202 6.76 -8.15 -19.15
C GLY A 202 8.08 -8.65 -19.74
N PHE A 203 8.13 -8.83 -21.05
CA PHE A 203 9.33 -9.18 -21.82
C PHE A 203 10.06 -10.42 -21.31
N GLY A 204 9.33 -11.44 -20.81
CA GLY A 204 9.90 -12.69 -20.29
C GLY A 204 10.50 -12.56 -18.88
N PHE A 205 10.26 -11.46 -18.15
CA PHE A 205 10.51 -11.36 -16.71
C PHE A 205 9.42 -12.09 -15.92
N THR A 206 8.19 -12.03 -16.41
CA THR A 206 7.05 -12.85 -16.00
C THR A 206 6.58 -13.70 -17.18
N ALA A 207 5.90 -14.82 -16.90
CA ALA A 207 5.39 -15.74 -17.94
C ALA A 207 4.38 -15.09 -18.90
N ALA A 208 3.65 -14.08 -18.41
CA ALA A 208 2.78 -13.22 -19.19
C ALA A 208 2.97 -11.77 -18.73
N PRO A 209 2.68 -10.74 -19.53
CA PRO A 209 2.72 -9.36 -19.07
C PRO A 209 1.72 -9.16 -17.94
N THR A 210 2.13 -8.38 -16.94
CA THR A 210 1.29 -8.02 -15.81
C THR A 210 1.18 -6.51 -15.68
N LEU A 211 0.05 -6.05 -15.14
CA LEU A 211 -0.15 -4.66 -14.77
C LEU A 211 -1.00 -4.65 -13.51
N THR A 212 -0.51 -3.99 -12.47
CA THR A 212 -1.24 -3.81 -11.21
C THR A 212 -1.44 -2.33 -10.98
N ILE A 213 -2.68 -1.89 -10.84
CA ILE A 213 -3.03 -0.50 -10.48
C ILE A 213 -3.55 -0.52 -9.06
N ARG A 214 -2.84 0.11 -8.14
CA ARG A 214 -3.27 0.28 -6.76
C ARG A 214 -3.81 1.69 -6.55
N PHE A 215 -5.08 1.78 -6.12
CA PHE A 215 -5.77 3.04 -5.90
C PHE A 215 -5.63 3.50 -4.45
N TYR A 216 -5.48 4.80 -4.28
CA TYR A 216 -5.66 5.44 -2.99
C TYR A 216 -7.13 5.86 -2.85
N THR A 217 -7.97 4.90 -2.46
CA THR A 217 -9.44 5.08 -2.42
C THR A 217 -9.93 5.87 -1.22
N VAL A 218 -9.08 6.07 -0.22
CA VAL A 218 -9.48 6.72 1.04
C VAL A 218 -9.23 8.21 0.95
N GLN A 219 -10.30 9.01 1.01
CA GLN A 219 -10.25 10.48 1.03
C GLN A 219 -10.38 11.06 2.44
N VAL A 220 -10.60 10.21 3.45
CA VAL A 220 -10.85 10.66 4.82
C VAL A 220 -9.67 10.25 5.71
N PHE A 221 -8.87 11.25 6.11
CA PHE A 221 -7.66 11.06 6.89
C PHE A 221 -7.77 11.70 8.28
N ARG A 222 -8.85 11.42 9.01
CA ARG A 222 -9.04 11.91 10.37
C ARG A 222 -9.33 10.74 11.29
N LEU A 223 -8.72 10.75 12.48
CA LEU A 223 -8.91 9.69 13.46
C LEU A 223 -10.36 9.55 13.92
N ASP A 224 -11.13 10.66 13.99
CA ASP A 224 -12.55 10.61 14.33
C ASP A 224 -13.37 9.82 13.29
N ALA A 225 -13.03 9.93 12.02
CA ALA A 225 -13.69 9.17 10.97
C ALA A 225 -13.38 7.67 11.05
N LEU A 226 -12.16 7.31 11.47
CA LEU A 226 -11.78 5.90 11.66
C LEU A 226 -12.52 5.22 12.82
N CYS A 227 -13.17 6.00 13.70
CA CYS A 227 -14.05 5.47 14.75
C CYS A 227 -15.48 5.20 14.26
N ARG A 228 -15.90 5.74 13.10
CA ARG A 228 -17.29 5.68 12.65
C ARG A 228 -17.69 4.30 12.12
N PRO A 229 -19.00 3.98 12.10
CA PRO A 229 -19.51 2.82 11.40
C PRO A 229 -19.02 2.76 9.96
N GLY A 230 -18.61 1.58 9.52
CA GLY A 230 -17.98 1.35 8.20
C GLY A 230 -16.47 1.27 8.25
N TYR A 231 -15.78 2.07 9.07
CA TYR A 231 -14.35 1.92 9.33
C TYR A 231 -14.11 1.07 10.58
N GLU A 232 -14.57 1.57 11.75
CA GLU A 232 -14.38 0.90 13.05
C GLU A 232 -12.94 0.41 13.24
N THR A 233 -11.98 1.23 12.83
CA THR A 233 -10.55 0.92 12.98
C THR A 233 -10.11 1.02 14.44
N MET A 234 -10.78 1.87 15.19
CA MET A 234 -10.59 2.09 16.63
C MET A 234 -11.88 2.65 17.26
N ASN A 235 -12.00 2.61 18.58
CA ASN A 235 -13.04 3.32 19.32
C ASN A 235 -12.56 4.70 19.81
N ALA A 236 -13.44 5.47 20.45
CA ALA A 236 -13.13 6.82 20.94
C ALA A 236 -12.02 6.84 22.01
N SER A 237 -11.95 5.81 22.86
CA SER A 237 -10.92 5.69 23.90
C SER A 237 -9.53 5.47 23.29
N VAL A 238 -9.40 4.57 22.32
CA VAL A 238 -8.15 4.36 21.58
C VAL A 238 -7.74 5.60 20.81
N ARG A 239 -8.71 6.33 20.21
CA ARG A 239 -8.44 7.63 19.57
C ARG A 239 -7.87 8.64 20.57
N SER A 240 -8.47 8.77 21.76
CA SER A 240 -7.97 9.68 22.82
C SER A 240 -6.53 9.34 23.20
N LEU A 241 -6.23 8.06 23.42
CA LEU A 241 -4.89 7.58 23.73
C LEU A 241 -3.87 7.94 22.63
N LEU A 242 -4.22 7.74 21.35
CA LEU A 242 -3.33 8.07 20.24
C LEU A 242 -3.07 9.58 20.16
N LEU A 243 -4.07 10.43 20.38
CA LEU A 243 -3.90 11.88 20.44
C LEU A 243 -2.96 12.29 21.58
N GLN A 244 -3.14 11.72 22.77
CA GLN A 244 -2.25 11.94 23.91
C GLN A 244 -0.82 11.49 23.62
N ALA A 245 -0.63 10.33 22.98
CA ALA A 245 0.68 9.84 22.58
C ALA A 245 1.37 10.74 21.55
N LEU A 246 0.62 11.28 20.58
CA LEU A 246 1.12 12.27 19.62
C LEU A 246 1.56 13.56 20.30
N GLN A 247 0.76 14.09 21.24
CA GLN A 247 1.07 15.29 22.01
C GLN A 247 2.27 15.08 22.91
N ALA A 248 2.39 13.90 23.55
CA ALA A 248 3.55 13.50 24.37
C ALA A 248 4.79 13.15 23.53
N ARG A 249 4.70 13.29 22.20
CA ARG A 249 5.81 13.08 21.26
C ARG A 249 6.47 11.70 21.38
N PHE A 250 5.67 10.65 21.56
CA PHE A 250 6.18 9.30 21.44
C PHE A 250 6.65 9.03 20.00
N ASN A 251 7.77 8.36 19.86
CA ASN A 251 8.15 7.79 18.58
C ASN A 251 7.28 6.57 18.30
N LEU A 252 6.54 6.62 17.20
CA LEU A 252 5.54 5.62 16.85
C LEU A 252 6.07 4.67 15.77
N VAL A 253 5.82 3.38 15.93
CA VAL A 253 6.03 2.38 14.89
C VAL A 253 4.71 1.65 14.61
N ILE A 254 4.32 1.59 13.33
CA ILE A 254 3.11 0.90 12.91
C ILE A 254 3.49 -0.37 12.17
N ILE A 255 2.99 -1.51 12.62
CA ILE A 255 3.21 -2.82 12.01
C ILE A 255 1.91 -3.43 11.51
N GLY A 256 2.02 -4.38 10.60
CA GLY A 256 0.91 -5.14 10.06
C GLY A 256 1.17 -5.63 8.64
N PRO A 257 0.35 -6.53 8.12
CA PRO A 257 0.48 -7.07 6.77
C PRO A 257 0.41 -6.00 5.68
N THR A 258 0.80 -6.37 4.47
CA THR A 258 0.57 -5.53 3.29
C THR A 258 -0.94 -5.26 3.15
N ASN A 259 -1.28 -4.04 2.75
CA ASN A 259 -2.67 -3.59 2.60
C ASN A 259 -3.52 -3.52 3.90
N SER A 260 -2.90 -3.65 5.08
CA SER A 260 -3.61 -3.51 6.37
C SER A 260 -4.00 -2.07 6.72
N GLY A 261 -3.49 -1.06 6.00
CA GLY A 261 -3.80 0.35 6.25
C GLY A 261 -2.75 1.11 7.07
N LYS A 262 -1.51 0.61 7.19
CA LYS A 262 -0.42 1.28 7.92
C LYS A 262 -0.20 2.73 7.49
N THR A 263 0.01 2.95 6.18
CA THR A 263 0.21 4.29 5.60
C THR A 263 -1.00 5.19 5.81
N HIS A 264 -2.22 4.63 5.71
CA HIS A 264 -3.45 5.38 5.96
C HIS A 264 -3.56 5.83 7.43
N LEU A 265 -3.28 4.93 8.38
CA LEU A 265 -3.27 5.28 9.80
C LEU A 265 -2.20 6.35 10.09
N MET A 266 -0.99 6.19 9.56
CA MET A 266 0.09 7.17 9.71
C MET A 266 -0.30 8.54 9.16
N LYS A 267 -0.91 8.59 7.99
CA LYS A 267 -1.42 9.83 7.39
C LYS A 267 -2.53 10.46 8.24
N SER A 268 -3.41 9.63 8.83
CA SER A 268 -4.45 10.10 9.76
C SER A 268 -3.86 10.67 11.06
N LEU A 269 -2.76 10.10 11.55
CA LEU A 269 -2.02 10.66 12.69
C LEU A 269 -1.37 12.00 12.33
N ILE A 270 -0.80 12.14 11.14
CA ILE A 270 -0.25 13.40 10.64
C ILE A 270 -1.35 14.48 10.53
N ALA A 271 -2.55 14.10 10.11
CA ALA A 271 -3.68 15.04 10.00
C ALA A 271 -4.04 15.70 11.33
N GLU A 272 -3.82 15.04 12.47
CA GLU A 272 -4.11 15.54 13.82
C GLU A 272 -2.99 16.44 14.40
N LEU A 273 -1.83 16.51 13.73
CA LEU A 273 -0.74 17.41 14.18
C LEU A 273 -1.09 18.87 13.88
N PRO A 274 -0.56 19.85 14.63
CA PRO A 274 -0.68 21.27 14.30
C PRO A 274 -0.16 21.59 12.90
N ASP A 275 -0.81 22.51 12.19
CA ASP A 275 -0.42 22.86 10.81
C ASP A 275 0.93 23.57 10.75
N GLU A 276 1.29 24.29 11.80
CA GLU A 276 2.57 25.00 11.92
C GLU A 276 3.74 24.08 12.26
N GLU A 277 3.48 22.87 12.74
CA GLU A 277 4.54 21.92 13.09
C GLU A 277 5.30 21.47 11.86
N ARG A 278 6.62 21.68 11.88
CA ARG A 278 7.50 21.33 10.74
C ARG A 278 7.65 19.82 10.64
N ILE A 279 6.97 19.23 9.65
CA ILE A 279 7.00 17.79 9.35
C ILE A 279 7.89 17.57 8.13
N VAL A 280 8.78 16.60 8.21
CA VAL A 280 9.54 16.12 7.04
C VAL A 280 9.21 14.66 6.82
N THR A 281 8.70 14.33 5.62
CA THR A 281 8.41 12.96 5.23
C THR A 281 9.48 12.43 4.27
N LEU A 282 9.76 11.14 4.35
CA LEU A 282 10.69 10.44 3.48
C LEU A 282 10.01 9.17 2.95
N GLU A 283 9.93 9.06 1.64
CA GLU A 283 9.19 8.00 0.93
C GLU A 283 9.95 7.55 -0.31
N ASN A 284 9.87 6.26 -0.65
CA ASN A 284 10.40 5.78 -1.94
C ASN A 284 9.54 6.29 -3.11
N ARG A 285 8.25 6.49 -2.86
CA ARG A 285 7.27 7.09 -3.77
C ARG A 285 6.27 7.88 -2.95
N PHE A 286 5.82 9.01 -3.45
CA PHE A 286 4.84 9.86 -2.78
C PHE A 286 3.49 9.13 -2.60
N GLU A 287 3.34 8.37 -1.53
CA GLU A 287 2.08 7.72 -1.15
C GLU A 287 1.25 8.58 -0.20
N MET A 288 1.91 9.30 0.71
CA MET A 288 1.20 10.10 1.71
C MET A 288 0.57 11.36 1.11
N MET A 289 1.15 11.96 0.07
CA MET A 289 0.60 13.13 -0.62
C MET A 289 0.15 14.22 0.36
N ILE A 290 0.97 14.56 1.35
CA ILE A 290 0.62 15.49 2.42
C ILE A 290 0.32 16.89 1.87
N HIS A 291 1.15 17.36 0.93
CA HIS A 291 0.96 18.67 0.30
C HIS A 291 -0.36 18.78 -0.45
N ARG A 292 -0.81 17.68 -1.10
CA ARG A 292 -2.07 17.63 -1.82
C ARG A 292 -3.28 17.64 -0.88
N ASP A 293 -3.24 16.77 0.15
CA ASP A 293 -4.42 16.47 0.97
C ASP A 293 -4.52 17.35 2.22
N PHE A 294 -3.41 17.97 2.63
CA PHE A 294 -3.30 18.89 3.76
C PHE A 294 -2.48 20.14 3.38
N PRO A 295 -2.97 20.98 2.47
CA PRO A 295 -2.20 22.12 1.93
C PRO A 295 -1.83 23.19 2.97
N GLY A 296 -2.48 23.17 4.14
CA GLY A 296 -2.17 24.06 5.26
C GLY A 296 -0.98 23.63 6.12
N LYS A 297 -0.52 22.36 5.99
CA LYS A 297 0.56 21.85 6.83
C LYS A 297 1.95 22.31 6.38
N ASN A 298 2.77 22.66 7.36
CA ASN A 298 4.18 22.96 7.15
C ASN A 298 4.98 21.66 6.93
N ALA A 299 4.75 21.02 5.77
CA ALA A 299 5.36 19.74 5.43
C ALA A 299 6.38 19.88 4.30
N VAL A 300 7.46 19.11 4.37
CA VAL A 300 8.40 18.87 3.28
C VAL A 300 8.42 17.39 2.99
N GLU A 301 8.07 17.04 1.76
CA GLU A 301 8.00 15.66 1.31
C GLU A 301 9.22 15.37 0.44
N TYR A 302 9.99 14.33 0.81
CA TYR A 302 11.11 13.83 0.02
C TYR A 302 10.73 12.49 -0.60
N GLU A 303 10.88 12.39 -1.91
CA GLU A 303 10.94 11.13 -2.63
C GLU A 303 12.41 10.75 -2.82
N PHE A 304 12.76 9.50 -2.54
CA PHE A 304 14.12 9.01 -2.78
C PHE A 304 14.10 7.76 -3.65
N ASP A 305 15.20 7.56 -4.38
CA ASP A 305 15.40 6.42 -5.27
C ASP A 305 16.80 5.83 -5.01
N GLU A 306 16.86 4.60 -4.56
CA GLU A 306 18.13 3.94 -4.24
C GLU A 306 18.98 3.64 -5.48
N ASP A 307 18.37 3.60 -6.67
CA ASP A 307 19.07 3.44 -7.95
C ASP A 307 19.71 4.75 -8.43
N ASP A 308 19.25 5.90 -7.93
CA ASP A 308 19.81 7.21 -8.24
C ASP A 308 20.75 7.70 -7.14
N ALA A 309 22.05 7.69 -7.39
CA ALA A 309 23.08 8.07 -6.42
C ALA A 309 22.91 9.49 -5.83
N ALA A 310 22.28 10.41 -6.55
CA ALA A 310 22.04 11.79 -6.11
C ALA A 310 20.81 11.91 -5.20
N HIS A 311 19.85 11.00 -5.31
CA HIS A 311 18.54 11.06 -4.65
C HIS A 311 18.28 9.89 -3.70
N ARG A 312 19.33 9.19 -3.25
CA ARG A 312 19.20 8.08 -2.26
C ARG A 312 18.66 8.55 -0.92
N SER A 313 18.06 7.63 -0.18
CA SER A 313 17.54 7.84 1.17
C SER A 313 18.54 8.54 2.09
N ALA A 314 19.80 8.14 2.06
CA ALA A 314 20.88 8.76 2.84
C ALA A 314 21.07 10.26 2.54
N GLN A 315 20.92 10.67 1.29
CA GLN A 315 21.03 12.08 0.91
C GLN A 315 19.75 12.84 1.29
N ALA A 316 18.58 12.25 1.07
CA ALA A 316 17.30 12.82 1.47
C ALA A 316 17.26 13.09 2.98
N PHE A 317 17.65 12.13 3.81
CA PHE A 317 17.76 12.31 5.26
C PHE A 317 18.74 13.41 5.67
N LYS A 318 19.91 13.48 5.02
CA LYS A 318 20.89 14.52 5.32
C LYS A 318 20.34 15.92 5.04
N LEU A 319 19.54 16.06 4.00
CA LEU A 319 18.86 17.31 3.67
C LEU A 319 17.68 17.57 4.59
N ALA A 320 16.89 16.54 4.90
CA ALA A 320 15.78 16.59 5.84
C ALA A 320 16.21 17.17 7.19
N LEU A 321 17.32 16.68 7.76
CA LEU A 321 17.85 17.17 9.05
C LEU A 321 18.29 18.64 9.01
N ARG A 322 18.55 19.20 7.82
CA ARG A 322 18.90 20.63 7.62
C ARG A 322 17.66 21.51 7.43
N GLN A 323 16.49 20.92 7.29
CA GLN A 323 15.20 21.63 7.15
C GLN A 323 14.53 21.93 8.49
N SER A 324 15.28 21.78 9.60
CA SER A 324 14.78 22.00 10.98
C SER A 324 13.51 21.22 11.30
N PRO A 325 13.47 19.90 11.07
CA PRO A 325 12.27 19.12 11.31
C PRO A 325 11.92 19.07 12.80
N GLN A 326 10.67 19.32 13.14
CA GLN A 326 10.12 19.05 14.46
C GLN A 326 9.63 17.60 14.58
N ARG A 327 9.23 17.00 13.43
CA ARG A 327 8.94 15.57 13.30
C ARG A 327 9.52 15.02 12.01
N ILE A 328 10.01 13.79 12.07
CA ILE A 328 10.44 13.03 10.91
C ILE A 328 9.50 11.85 10.76
N VAL A 329 8.91 11.74 9.57
CA VAL A 329 8.05 10.62 9.20
C VAL A 329 8.73 9.84 8.09
N HIS A 330 9.12 8.61 8.39
CA HIS A 330 9.65 7.70 7.38
C HIS A 330 8.55 6.72 7.01
N ALA A 331 8.09 6.75 5.77
CA ALA A 331 6.91 5.99 5.35
C ALA A 331 7.06 4.50 5.64
N GLU A 332 8.22 3.94 5.36
CA GLU A 332 8.53 2.55 5.65
C GLU A 332 10.06 2.38 5.75
N ILE A 333 10.52 1.88 6.90
CA ILE A 333 11.93 1.54 7.06
C ILE A 333 12.24 0.27 6.28
N ARG A 334 13.28 0.35 5.44
CA ARG A 334 13.83 -0.78 4.68
C ARG A 334 15.36 -0.70 4.71
N ASP A 335 15.99 -1.87 4.78
CA ASP A 335 17.43 -2.06 4.57
C ASP A 335 18.34 -0.90 5.08
N GLN A 336 19.03 -0.22 4.18
CA GLN A 336 20.09 0.74 4.50
C GLN A 336 19.64 2.04 5.16
N ASP A 337 18.38 2.43 4.98
CA ASP A 337 17.84 3.68 5.54
C ASP A 337 17.51 3.57 7.05
N ALA A 338 17.32 2.35 7.56
CA ALA A 338 17.08 2.08 8.97
C ALA A 338 18.10 2.75 9.89
N ASN A 339 19.38 2.66 9.57
CA ASN A 339 20.47 3.23 10.38
C ASN A 339 20.36 4.76 10.50
N ILE A 340 19.93 5.44 9.44
CA ILE A 340 19.81 6.90 9.45
C ILE A 340 18.60 7.33 10.27
N TYR A 341 17.48 6.63 10.14
CA TYR A 341 16.28 6.86 10.95
C TYR A 341 16.55 6.67 12.45
N VAL A 342 17.20 5.55 12.82
CA VAL A 342 17.62 5.28 14.20
C VAL A 342 18.50 6.42 14.74
N ARG A 343 19.43 6.93 13.95
CA ARG A 343 20.29 8.06 14.33
C ARG A 343 19.53 9.35 14.49
N ALA A 344 18.52 9.62 13.67
CA ALA A 344 17.66 10.79 13.80
C ALA A 344 16.86 10.73 15.13
N CYS A 345 16.14 9.65 15.38
CA CYS A 345 15.35 9.47 16.61
C CYS A 345 16.22 9.55 17.88
N THR A 346 17.43 9.01 17.84
CA THR A 346 18.34 9.03 19.02
C THR A 346 19.07 10.36 19.22
N ARG A 347 18.88 11.33 18.35
CA ARG A 347 19.52 12.67 18.43
C ARG A 347 18.53 13.80 18.73
N GLY A 348 17.34 13.48 19.25
CA GLY A 348 16.39 14.45 19.75
C GLY A 348 15.21 14.76 18.83
N HIS A 349 15.01 14.02 17.74
CA HIS A 349 13.80 14.14 16.92
C HIS A 349 12.68 13.28 17.52
N GLU A 350 12.10 13.76 18.63
CA GLU A 350 10.97 13.12 19.30
C GLU A 350 9.66 13.26 18.52
N GLY A 351 8.78 12.27 18.62
CA GLY A 351 7.51 12.23 17.92
C GLY A 351 7.64 11.78 16.46
N SER A 352 8.77 11.18 16.08
CA SER A 352 8.96 10.59 14.75
C SER A 352 8.06 9.37 14.56
N MET A 353 7.68 9.11 13.31
CA MET A 353 6.76 8.01 12.96
C MET A 353 7.34 7.19 11.81
N THR A 354 7.07 5.88 11.85
CA THR A 354 7.46 4.99 10.76
C THR A 354 6.57 3.76 10.69
N THR A 355 6.65 3.02 9.57
CA THR A 355 6.13 1.65 9.48
C THR A 355 7.26 0.64 9.30
N VAL A 356 7.04 -0.57 9.78
CA VAL A 356 7.99 -1.68 9.67
C VAL A 356 7.23 -2.96 9.36
N HIS A 357 7.82 -3.83 8.56
CA HIS A 357 7.34 -5.20 8.41
C HIS A 357 7.91 -6.07 9.54
N ALA A 358 7.06 -6.37 10.52
CA ALA A 358 7.34 -7.29 11.62
C ALA A 358 6.07 -8.10 11.94
N ASN A 359 6.23 -9.28 12.51
CA ASN A 359 5.11 -10.14 12.85
C ASN A 359 4.44 -9.72 14.16
N THR A 360 5.24 -9.30 15.14
CA THR A 360 4.78 -8.85 16.46
C THR A 360 5.49 -7.55 16.86
N LEU A 361 5.01 -6.89 17.90
CA LEU A 361 5.67 -5.70 18.44
C LEU A 361 7.02 -6.03 19.09
N GLU A 362 7.14 -7.23 19.64
CA GLU A 362 8.37 -7.75 20.24
C GLU A 362 9.50 -7.88 19.21
N ASP A 363 9.18 -8.27 17.97
CA ASP A 363 10.14 -8.48 16.89
C ASP A 363 10.68 -7.16 16.30
N VAL A 364 9.96 -6.04 16.49
CA VAL A 364 10.27 -4.76 15.82
C VAL A 364 11.69 -4.28 16.08
N PRO A 365 12.21 -4.22 17.33
CA PRO A 365 13.56 -3.74 17.57
C PRO A 365 14.65 -4.60 16.93
N GLU A 366 14.47 -5.91 16.90
CA GLU A 366 15.40 -6.83 16.23
C GLU A 366 15.35 -6.67 14.72
N ALA A 367 14.15 -6.63 14.13
CA ALA A 367 13.98 -6.42 12.69
C ALA A 367 14.64 -5.11 12.21
N VAL A 368 14.47 -4.02 12.95
CA VAL A 368 15.13 -2.75 12.62
C VAL A 368 16.64 -2.82 12.84
N SER A 369 17.09 -3.57 13.85
CA SER A 369 18.52 -3.80 14.09
C SER A 369 19.17 -4.56 12.94
N ASP A 370 18.52 -5.62 12.45
CA ASP A 370 18.99 -6.41 11.31
C ASP A 370 19.14 -5.55 10.05
N MET A 371 18.15 -4.71 9.75
CA MET A 371 18.23 -3.75 8.65
C MET A 371 19.42 -2.79 8.83
N CYS A 372 19.67 -2.28 10.06
CA CYS A 372 20.81 -1.43 10.34
C CYS A 372 22.15 -2.13 10.10
N MET A 373 22.22 -3.44 10.32
CA MET A 373 23.44 -4.24 10.14
C MET A 373 23.81 -4.43 8.66
N LEU A 374 22.83 -4.31 7.74
CA LEU A 374 23.07 -4.38 6.29
C LEU A 374 23.96 -3.23 5.77
N ASP A 375 24.09 -2.15 6.51
CA ASP A 375 25.00 -1.02 6.19
C ASP A 375 26.51 -1.37 6.34
N GLY A 376 26.83 -2.63 6.67
CA GLY A 376 28.20 -3.14 6.75
C GLY A 376 29.05 -2.56 7.88
N ARG A 377 28.45 -1.80 8.79
CA ARG A 377 29.15 -1.21 9.94
C ARG A 377 29.16 -2.18 11.10
N SER A 378 30.33 -2.37 11.68
CA SER A 378 30.50 -3.18 12.89
C SER A 378 29.82 -2.51 14.08
N MET A 379 28.61 -2.94 14.42
CA MET A 379 27.83 -2.50 15.58
C MET A 379 27.58 -3.69 16.52
N ASN A 380 27.51 -3.44 17.84
CA ASN A 380 27.07 -4.47 18.78
C ASN A 380 25.54 -4.62 18.67
N PRO A 381 25.01 -5.80 18.27
CA PRO A 381 23.58 -6.00 18.03
C PRO A 381 22.73 -5.74 19.28
N GLU A 382 23.12 -6.28 20.44
CA GLU A 382 22.38 -6.12 21.69
C GLU A 382 22.23 -4.62 22.07
N ARG A 383 23.33 -3.85 22.01
CA ARG A 383 23.27 -2.40 22.26
C ARG A 383 22.38 -1.68 21.27
N LEU A 384 22.34 -2.16 20.01
CA LEU A 384 21.53 -1.56 18.98
C LEU A 384 20.06 -1.86 19.21
N VAL A 385 19.68 -3.12 19.47
CA VAL A 385 18.30 -3.54 19.80
C VAL A 385 17.79 -2.79 21.02
N LYS A 386 18.56 -2.73 22.13
CA LYS A 386 18.22 -1.93 23.29
C LYS A 386 17.93 -0.47 22.95
N ARG A 387 18.80 0.15 22.16
CA ARG A 387 18.68 1.56 21.78
C ARG A 387 17.48 1.81 20.90
N ILE A 388 17.15 0.86 20.00
CA ILE A 388 15.95 0.94 19.16
C ILE A 388 14.69 0.82 20.03
N ALA A 389 14.61 -0.17 20.91
CA ALA A 389 13.48 -0.36 21.81
C ALA A 389 13.22 0.86 22.70
N GLU A 390 14.28 1.44 23.26
CA GLU A 390 14.15 2.56 24.21
C GLU A 390 13.87 3.92 23.54
N TYR A 391 14.39 4.17 22.34
CA TYR A 391 14.40 5.53 21.78
C TYR A 391 13.77 5.67 20.39
N VAL A 392 13.58 4.58 19.64
CA VAL A 392 13.13 4.64 18.24
C VAL A 392 11.71 4.12 18.09
N THR A 393 11.41 2.99 18.70
CA THR A 393 10.13 2.28 18.57
C THR A 393 9.35 2.29 19.88
N GLN A 394 9.24 3.46 20.53
CA GLN A 394 8.73 3.59 21.90
C GLN A 394 7.28 3.12 22.08
N LEU A 395 6.43 3.38 21.08
CA LEU A 395 5.04 2.93 21.09
C LEU A 395 4.74 2.23 19.76
N GLY A 396 4.40 0.95 19.86
CA GLY A 396 4.03 0.10 18.73
C GLY A 396 2.53 0.06 18.53
N ILE A 397 2.10 0.13 17.29
CA ILE A 397 0.70 0.02 16.88
C ILE A 397 0.61 -1.12 15.86
N GLU A 398 -0.14 -2.15 16.20
CA GLU A 398 -0.40 -3.27 15.31
C GLU A 398 -1.77 -3.12 14.65
N ILE A 399 -1.80 -3.11 13.29
CA ILE A 399 -3.03 -3.01 12.52
C ILE A 399 -3.20 -4.22 11.62
N ARG A 400 -4.37 -4.85 11.67
CA ARG A 400 -4.72 -6.04 10.88
C ARG A 400 -6.10 -5.91 10.24
N ILE A 401 -6.40 -6.80 9.30
CA ILE A 401 -7.75 -7.00 8.78
C ILE A 401 -8.41 -8.08 9.64
N VAL A 402 -9.46 -7.71 10.37
CA VAL A 402 -10.27 -8.61 11.20
C VAL A 402 -11.71 -8.50 10.73
N ASN A 403 -12.31 -9.62 10.33
CA ASN A 403 -13.67 -9.66 9.80
C ASN A 403 -13.93 -8.66 8.67
N GLY A 404 -12.97 -8.54 7.73
CA GLY A 404 -13.05 -7.66 6.57
C GLY A 404 -12.83 -6.17 6.88
N LYS A 405 -12.54 -5.79 8.13
CA LYS A 405 -12.28 -4.40 8.56
C LYS A 405 -10.86 -4.23 9.04
N ARG A 406 -10.25 -3.09 8.73
CA ARG A 406 -8.91 -2.72 9.22
C ARG A 406 -9.03 -2.25 10.66
N ARG A 407 -8.40 -2.96 11.61
CA ARG A 407 -8.51 -2.69 13.04
C ARG A 407 -7.14 -2.54 13.69
N ILE A 408 -7.00 -1.59 14.60
CA ILE A 408 -5.87 -1.57 15.53
C ILE A 408 -6.09 -2.74 16.48
N CYS A 409 -5.25 -3.77 16.37
CA CYS A 409 -5.36 -4.96 17.22
C CYS A 409 -4.62 -4.81 18.54
N ARG A 410 -3.54 -4.01 18.54
CA ARG A 410 -2.68 -3.85 19.73
C ARG A 410 -2.00 -2.48 19.72
N ILE A 411 -1.90 -1.87 20.90
CA ILE A 411 -1.02 -0.73 21.16
C ILE A 411 -0.19 -1.09 22.37
N GLY A 412 1.14 -1.10 22.22
CA GLY A 412 2.06 -1.52 23.25
C GLY A 412 3.27 -0.61 23.38
N GLU A 413 3.69 -0.33 24.61
CA GLU A 413 4.95 0.35 24.92
C GLU A 413 6.09 -0.65 24.79
N ILE A 414 7.01 -0.39 23.85
CA ILE A 414 8.18 -1.20 23.62
C ILE A 414 9.31 -0.72 24.53
N GLY A 415 9.94 -1.62 25.24
CA GLY A 415 11.01 -1.35 26.19
C GLY A 415 12.10 -2.41 26.18
N TRP A 416 13.05 -2.24 27.09
CA TRP A 416 14.16 -3.19 27.29
C TRP A 416 14.31 -3.49 28.77
N LYS A 417 14.23 -4.76 29.13
CA LYS A 417 14.38 -5.22 30.51
C LYS A 417 15.10 -6.56 30.55
N ASP A 418 16.06 -6.72 31.46
CA ASP A 418 16.78 -7.97 31.75
C ASP A 418 17.39 -8.64 30.51
N GLY A 419 17.92 -7.83 29.57
CA GLY A 419 18.54 -8.33 28.36
C GLY A 419 17.57 -8.61 27.20
N ASN A 420 16.28 -8.35 27.35
CA ASN A 420 15.24 -8.67 26.38
C ASN A 420 14.37 -7.48 26.03
N VAL A 421 13.80 -7.53 24.82
CA VAL A 421 12.70 -6.63 24.42
C VAL A 421 11.45 -6.98 25.25
N THR A 422 10.79 -5.98 25.76
CA THR A 422 9.51 -6.14 26.48
C THR A 422 8.46 -5.26 25.87
N VAL A 423 7.21 -5.71 25.86
CA VAL A 423 6.07 -4.93 25.42
C VAL A 423 5.03 -4.88 26.54
N THR A 424 4.70 -3.68 26.98
CA THR A 424 3.61 -3.42 27.93
C THR A 424 2.37 -3.06 27.13
N ASP A 425 1.36 -3.91 27.15
CA ASP A 425 0.15 -3.72 26.36
C ASP A 425 -0.78 -2.67 26.98
N TRP A 426 -0.87 -1.54 26.35
CA TRP A 426 -1.83 -0.52 26.78
C TRP A 426 -3.24 -0.85 26.30
N VAL A 427 -3.38 -1.33 25.06
CA VAL A 427 -4.67 -1.66 24.44
C VAL A 427 -4.57 -2.94 23.62
N ARG A 428 -5.60 -3.78 23.70
CA ARG A 428 -5.84 -4.92 22.81
C ARG A 428 -7.28 -4.91 22.30
N TYR A 429 -7.45 -5.29 21.04
CA TYR A 429 -8.76 -5.57 20.47
C TYR A 429 -9.21 -6.98 20.91
N ASP A 430 -10.40 -7.06 21.50
CA ASP A 430 -11.03 -8.32 21.88
C ASP A 430 -12.03 -8.74 20.78
N GLU A 431 -11.67 -9.75 20.02
CA GLU A 431 -12.50 -10.25 18.91
C GLU A 431 -13.86 -10.80 19.39
N ALA A 432 -13.93 -11.31 20.63
CA ALA A 432 -15.16 -11.89 21.17
C ALA A 432 -16.21 -10.82 21.50
N SER A 433 -15.79 -9.70 22.06
CA SER A 433 -16.69 -8.56 22.35
C SER A 433 -16.79 -7.58 21.18
N GLY A 434 -15.84 -7.62 20.22
CA GLY A 434 -15.77 -6.68 19.10
C GLY A 434 -15.33 -5.27 19.52
N ASP A 435 -14.68 -5.10 20.66
CA ASP A 435 -14.27 -3.81 21.22
C ASP A 435 -12.83 -3.85 21.72
N TRP A 436 -12.30 -2.69 22.08
CA TRP A 436 -10.94 -2.50 22.61
C TRP A 436 -10.94 -2.45 24.12
N ARG A 437 -9.98 -3.16 24.72
CA ARG A 437 -9.78 -3.19 26.16
C ARG A 437 -8.45 -2.58 26.55
N HIS A 438 -8.44 -1.80 27.63
CA HIS A 438 -7.23 -1.32 28.26
C HIS A 438 -6.68 -2.39 29.21
N HIS A 439 -5.42 -2.81 29.00
CA HIS A 439 -4.81 -3.91 29.73
C HIS A 439 -3.90 -3.44 30.85
N GLU A 440 -2.84 -2.72 30.50
CA GLU A 440 -1.79 -2.34 31.43
C GLU A 440 -1.61 -0.82 31.46
N LEU A 441 -1.18 -0.31 32.60
CA LEU A 441 -0.80 1.10 32.72
C LEU A 441 0.54 1.36 32.02
N PRO A 442 0.76 2.57 31.50
CA PRO A 442 2.06 2.99 31.03
C PRO A 442 3.16 2.78 32.06
N SER A 443 4.37 2.51 31.61
CA SER A 443 5.52 2.45 32.50
C SER A 443 5.78 3.80 33.20
N ALA A 444 6.54 3.79 34.28
CA ALA A 444 6.96 5.02 34.97
C ALA A 444 7.63 6.02 34.00
N ARG A 445 8.39 5.50 33.01
CA ARG A 445 9.04 6.30 31.96
C ARG A 445 8.02 6.95 31.02
N ALA A 446 6.99 6.21 30.61
CA ALA A 446 5.91 6.75 29.79
C ALA A 446 5.09 7.79 30.53
N PHE A 447 4.78 7.56 31.82
CA PHE A 447 4.13 8.55 32.66
C PHE A 447 4.96 9.82 32.86
N GLU A 448 6.28 9.70 33.01
CA GLU A 448 7.18 10.85 33.05
C GLU A 448 7.15 11.65 31.76
N ARG A 449 7.09 10.95 30.61
CA ARG A 449 6.96 11.58 29.29
C ARG A 449 5.64 12.32 29.16
N PHE A 450 4.50 11.73 29.51
CA PHE A 450 3.20 12.41 29.51
C PHE A 450 3.25 13.68 30.35
N ARG A 451 3.76 13.59 31.58
CA ARG A 451 3.89 14.76 32.50
C ARG A 451 4.79 15.86 31.96
N ARG A 452 5.89 15.51 31.26
CA ARG A 452 6.79 16.48 30.63
C ARG A 452 6.05 17.35 29.60
N TYR A 453 5.03 16.81 28.92
CA TYR A 453 4.21 17.53 27.96
C TYR A 453 2.87 18.04 28.57
N GLY A 454 2.71 17.98 29.88
CA GLY A 454 1.51 18.47 30.57
C GLY A 454 0.26 17.63 30.32
N ILE A 455 0.44 16.33 30.03
CA ILE A 455 -0.64 15.39 29.73
C ILE A 455 -0.84 14.49 30.95
N GLU A 456 -2.08 14.35 31.36
CA GLU A 456 -2.51 13.36 32.37
C GLU A 456 -3.34 12.30 31.59
N PRO A 457 -2.85 11.08 31.48
CA PRO A 457 -3.63 10.01 30.81
C PRO A 457 -4.91 9.73 31.61
N ASP A 458 -6.04 9.76 30.93
CA ASP A 458 -7.38 9.64 31.50
C ASP A 458 -7.97 8.22 31.51
N TRP A 459 -7.21 7.24 30.99
CA TRP A 459 -7.64 5.87 30.90
C TRP A 459 -7.03 4.98 32.01
N GLN A 460 -7.77 3.95 32.38
CA GLN A 460 -7.36 2.92 33.33
C GLN A 460 -7.57 1.53 32.73
N PRO A 461 -6.78 0.52 33.15
CA PRO A 461 -7.01 -0.85 32.74
C PRO A 461 -8.43 -1.31 33.10
N ASP A 462 -9.06 -2.00 32.16
CA ASP A 462 -10.35 -2.63 32.41
C ASP A 462 -10.17 -3.71 33.48
N ARG A 463 -11.11 -3.79 34.43
CA ARG A 463 -11.07 -4.84 35.44
C ARG A 463 -11.20 -6.20 34.73
N GLN A 464 -10.22 -7.08 34.91
CA GLN A 464 -10.37 -8.47 34.47
C GLN A 464 -11.58 -9.07 35.22
N PRO A 465 -12.50 -9.78 34.54
CA PRO A 465 -13.52 -10.55 35.22
C PRO A 465 -12.79 -11.56 36.11
N ASP A 466 -13.09 -11.51 37.44
CA ASP A 466 -12.48 -12.37 38.44
C ASP A 466 -12.63 -13.84 38.03
N GLU A 467 -11.54 -14.51 37.70
CA GLU A 467 -11.49 -15.98 37.50
C GLU A 467 -11.83 -16.76 38.80
N ARG A 468 -12.11 -16.07 39.90
CA ARG A 468 -12.43 -16.67 41.21
C ARG A 468 -13.91 -16.97 41.42
N ALA A 469 -14.81 -16.68 40.50
CA ALA A 469 -16.25 -17.00 40.65
C ALA A 469 -16.62 -18.43 40.27
N GLY A 470 -15.67 -19.26 39.86
CA GLY A 470 -15.90 -20.64 39.40
C GLY A 470 -15.73 -21.74 40.46
N ASN A 471 -15.36 -21.47 41.71
CA ASN A 471 -15.00 -22.53 42.68
C ASN A 471 -15.72 -22.44 44.01
N ALA A 472 -16.96 -21.96 44.05
CA ALA A 472 -17.77 -21.94 45.28
C ALA A 472 -19.17 -22.54 44.99
N SER A 473 -19.26 -23.84 44.75
CA SER A 473 -20.46 -24.66 45.00
C SER A 473 -20.20 -26.18 44.79
N VAL A 474 -19.31 -26.74 45.58
CA VAL A 474 -19.41 -28.17 45.95
C VAL A 474 -19.38 -28.21 47.49
N GLY A 475 -20.47 -27.76 48.10
CA GLY A 475 -20.73 -27.90 49.49
C GLY A 475 -21.45 -29.22 49.74
N THR A 476 -20.81 -30.11 50.42
CA THR A 476 -21.25 -31.38 50.99
C THR A 476 -22.69 -31.40 51.44
N ALA A 477 -23.53 -32.25 50.81
CA ALA A 477 -24.79 -32.72 51.38
C ALA A 477 -24.48 -33.73 52.45
N ALA A 478 -24.57 -33.30 53.70
CA ALA A 478 -24.56 -34.18 54.86
C ALA A 478 -25.97 -34.77 55.06
N SER A 479 -26.03 -36.13 54.98
CA SER A 479 -27.18 -36.93 55.30
C SER A 479 -27.56 -36.79 56.78
N SER A 480 -28.78 -36.33 57.07
CA SER A 480 -29.43 -36.54 58.35
C SER A 480 -30.56 -37.56 58.22
N ARG A 481 -30.36 -38.76 58.78
CA ARG A 481 -31.43 -39.75 58.99
C ARG A 481 -32.33 -39.28 60.17
N PRO A 482 -33.61 -39.49 60.14
CA PRO A 482 -34.48 -39.32 61.32
C PRO A 482 -34.36 -40.53 62.22
N SER A 483 -34.13 -40.28 63.51
CA SER A 483 -34.27 -41.29 64.54
C SER A 483 -35.71 -41.36 64.98
N GLU A 484 -36.33 -42.52 64.83
CA GLU A 484 -37.53 -42.95 65.64
C GLU A 484 -37.13 -43.00 67.08
N ALA A 485 -37.96 -42.44 67.91
CA ALA A 485 -38.08 -42.89 69.35
C ALA A 485 -39.53 -42.97 69.72
N ALA A 486 -39.87 -44.23 70.05
CA ALA A 486 -41.17 -44.66 70.60
C ALA A 486 -41.22 -44.33 72.13
N GLY A 487 -42.40 -44.20 72.59
CA GLY A 487 -42.71 -44.68 73.91
C GLY A 487 -43.28 -43.69 74.91
N ALA A 488 -44.48 -44.04 75.23
CA ALA A 488 -45.36 -43.86 76.37
C ALA A 488 -46.41 -42.73 76.24
#